data_9001c5d475c155c1e66605cacdf063e5
#
_entry.id   9001c5d475c155c1e66605cacdf063e5
#
_cell.length_a   1.000
_cell.length_b   1.000
_cell.length_c   1.000
_cell.angle_alpha   90.00
_cell.angle_beta   90.00
_cell.angle_gamma   90.00
#
_symmetry.space_group_name_H-M   'P 1'
#
loop_
_entity.id
_entity.type
_entity.pdbx_description
1 polymer ?
#
loop_
_entity_poly.entity_id
_entity_poly.type
_entity_poly.pdbx_seq_one_letter_code
_entity_poly.pdbx_strand_id
1 'polypeptide(L)'
;MKVHFIRSGARRYAMRIERPSGPVLVMDPAPGFDPDLPHDMVHFVVEAVLGLKSGVFGQIAAGGNAGSFHIGGPEGADARDHRRAARKQAAKGAALIKAQGREGELSELAAFLFDIGWRSRTR
;
A
#
# COMPACT_ATOMS: atom_id res chain seq x y z
N MET A 1 1.24 12.69 -0.88
CA MET A 1 1.26 11.43 -0.11
C MET A 1 2.71 11.02 0.11
N LYS A 2 3.05 10.64 1.34
CA LYS A 2 4.38 10.12 1.68
C LYS A 2 4.26 8.64 2.02
N VAL A 3 5.09 7.82 1.40
CA VAL A 3 5.15 6.39 1.64
C VAL A 3 6.50 6.06 2.24
N HIS A 4 6.50 5.45 3.42
CA HIS A 4 7.71 5.03 4.12
C HIS A 4 7.83 3.51 4.05
N PHE A 5 8.94 3.03 3.55
CA PHE A 5 9.31 1.62 3.59
C PHE A 5 10.39 1.46 4.66
N ILE A 6 10.06 0.75 5.73
CA ILE A 6 10.88 0.71 6.94
C ILE A 6 11.36 -0.71 7.18
N ARG A 7 12.66 -0.92 7.19
CA ARG A 7 13.21 -2.23 7.58
C ARG A 7 13.00 -2.42 9.09
N SER A 8 12.20 -3.40 9.44
CA SER A 8 11.78 -3.64 10.83
C SER A 8 12.38 -4.91 11.44
N GLY A 9 13.21 -5.62 10.71
CA GLY A 9 13.89 -6.82 11.18
C GLY A 9 14.81 -7.39 10.13
N ALA A 10 15.45 -8.53 10.40
CA ALA A 10 16.42 -9.14 9.49
C ALA A 10 15.80 -9.51 8.14
N ARG A 11 14.55 -10.00 8.15
CA ARG A 11 13.79 -10.38 6.95
C ARG A 11 12.37 -9.84 7.03
N ARG A 12 12.24 -8.58 7.41
CA ARG A 12 10.94 -7.98 7.70
C ARG A 12 10.96 -6.49 7.39
N TYR A 13 9.92 -5.98 6.79
CA TYR A 13 9.72 -4.55 6.63
C TYR A 13 8.29 -4.16 6.96
N ALA A 14 8.10 -2.88 7.20
CA ALA A 14 6.82 -2.26 7.45
C ALA A 14 6.60 -1.10 6.49
N MET A 15 5.35 -0.71 6.32
CA MET A 15 5.00 0.48 5.55
C MET A 15 4.20 1.43 6.41
N ARG A 16 4.43 2.70 6.20
CA ARG A 16 3.65 3.78 6.79
C ARG A 16 3.32 4.79 5.71
N ILE A 17 2.07 5.17 5.60
CA ILE A 17 1.60 6.09 4.56
C ILE A 17 0.91 7.29 5.22
N GLU A 18 1.42 8.46 4.89
CA GLU A 18 0.86 9.75 5.30
C GLU A 18 0.20 10.40 4.10
N ARG A 19 -1.08 10.73 4.24
CA ARG A 19 -1.85 11.41 3.21
C ARG A 19 -2.07 12.87 3.61
N PRO A 20 -2.36 13.77 2.63
CA PRO A 20 -2.69 15.17 2.96
C PRO A 20 -3.87 15.31 3.92
N SER A 21 -4.82 14.39 3.87
CA SER A 21 -5.94 14.32 4.80
C SER A 21 -6.28 12.87 5.10
N GLY A 22 -6.91 12.64 6.24
CA GLY A 22 -7.26 11.31 6.69
C GLY A 22 -6.20 10.68 7.59
N PRO A 23 -6.49 9.50 8.15
CA PRO A 23 -5.57 8.86 9.09
C PRO A 23 -4.33 8.30 8.40
N VAL A 24 -3.26 8.17 9.18
CA VAL A 24 -2.06 7.45 8.77
C VAL A 24 -2.41 5.96 8.61
N LEU A 25 -1.94 5.35 7.54
CA LEU A 25 -2.11 3.92 7.31
C LEU A 25 -0.81 3.18 7.57
N VAL A 26 -0.92 1.98 8.13
CA VAL A 26 0.24 1.13 8.44
C VAL A 26 0.02 -0.29 7.97
N MET A 27 1.11 -0.95 7.62
CA MET A 27 1.16 -2.40 7.40
C MET A 27 2.45 -2.92 8.00
N ASP A 28 2.35 -3.72 9.07
CA ASP A 28 3.51 -4.25 9.79
C ASP A 28 3.19 -5.64 10.36
N PRO A 29 3.83 -6.70 9.89
CA PRO A 29 4.80 -6.73 8.79
C PRO A 29 4.11 -6.61 7.43
N ALA A 30 4.80 -6.01 6.47
CA ALA A 30 4.37 -6.03 5.08
C ALA A 30 4.85 -7.34 4.44
N PRO A 31 4.04 -7.95 3.55
CA PRO A 31 4.45 -9.17 2.85
C PRO A 31 5.46 -8.88 1.74
N GLY A 32 6.11 -9.92 1.22
CA GLY A 32 7.00 -9.78 0.07
C GLY A 32 8.34 -9.16 0.40
N PHE A 33 8.95 -9.57 1.51
CA PHE A 33 10.29 -9.10 1.87
C PHE A 33 11.30 -9.45 0.78
N ASP A 34 12.13 -8.46 0.45
CA ASP A 34 13.34 -8.64 -0.35
C ASP A 34 14.39 -7.66 0.19
N PRO A 35 15.67 -8.09 0.32
CA PRO A 35 16.69 -7.22 0.90
C PRO A 35 16.99 -5.97 0.07
N ASP A 36 16.72 -6.02 -1.23
CA ASP A 36 17.05 -4.92 -2.13
C ASP A 36 15.81 -4.13 -2.55
N LEU A 37 14.71 -4.82 -2.90
CA LEU A 37 13.52 -4.17 -3.43
C LEU A 37 12.24 -4.87 -2.95
N PRO A 38 11.61 -4.38 -1.88
CA PRO A 38 10.36 -4.95 -1.39
C PRO A 38 9.26 -4.95 -2.43
N HIS A 39 8.39 -5.95 -2.40
CA HIS A 39 7.32 -6.13 -3.39
C HIS A 39 6.42 -4.90 -3.52
N ASP A 40 6.02 -4.32 -2.41
CA ASP A 40 5.16 -3.13 -2.46
C ASP A 40 5.86 -1.91 -3.05
N MET A 41 7.17 -1.83 -2.93
CA MET A 41 7.94 -0.77 -3.58
C MET A 41 7.92 -0.92 -5.10
N VAL A 42 7.93 -2.16 -5.61
CA VAL A 42 7.76 -2.42 -7.04
C VAL A 42 6.41 -1.88 -7.52
N HIS A 43 5.33 -2.19 -6.82
CA HIS A 43 4.00 -1.65 -7.14
C HIS A 43 3.98 -0.13 -7.11
N PHE A 44 4.58 0.47 -6.10
CA PHE A 44 4.66 1.94 -5.98
C PHE A 44 5.31 2.56 -7.21
N VAL A 45 6.44 2.02 -7.65
CA VAL A 45 7.17 2.54 -8.80
C VAL A 45 6.39 2.35 -10.10
N VAL A 46 5.89 1.14 -10.37
CA VAL A 46 5.18 0.89 -11.64
C VAL A 46 3.89 1.66 -11.73
N GLU A 47 3.16 1.82 -10.64
CA GLU A 47 1.93 2.62 -10.63
C GLU A 47 2.22 4.09 -10.87
N ALA A 48 3.29 4.62 -10.29
CA ALA A 48 3.70 6.00 -10.51
C ALA A 48 4.14 6.24 -11.97
N VAL A 49 4.96 5.35 -12.50
CA VAL A 49 5.48 5.48 -13.87
C VAL A 49 4.38 5.32 -14.91
N LEU A 50 3.46 4.37 -14.72
CA LEU A 50 2.37 4.11 -15.68
C LEU A 50 1.16 5.02 -15.45
N GLY A 51 1.14 5.82 -14.38
CA GLY A 51 0.03 6.70 -14.07
C GLY A 51 -1.25 5.96 -13.67
N LEU A 52 -1.13 4.80 -13.03
CA LEU A 52 -2.28 4.02 -12.59
C LEU A 52 -2.93 4.67 -11.37
N LYS A 53 -4.23 4.96 -11.47
CA LYS A 53 -4.99 5.66 -10.42
C LYS A 53 -5.80 4.73 -9.53
N SER A 54 -5.97 3.49 -9.95
CA SER A 54 -6.79 2.50 -9.24
C SER A 54 -6.02 1.24 -8.85
N GLY A 55 -4.68 1.27 -8.87
CA GLY A 55 -3.84 0.24 -8.29
C GLY A 55 -3.80 0.36 -6.76
N VAL A 56 -2.84 -0.28 -6.12
CA VAL A 56 -2.71 -0.30 -4.65
C VAL A 56 -2.59 1.13 -4.10
N PHE A 57 -1.60 1.86 -4.57
CA PHE A 57 -1.32 3.22 -4.05
C PHE A 57 -2.30 4.26 -4.58
N GLY A 58 -2.85 4.04 -5.77
CA GLY A 58 -3.92 4.88 -6.29
C GLY A 58 -5.17 4.80 -5.43
N GLN A 59 -5.57 3.62 -4.98
CA GLN A 59 -6.69 3.44 -4.05
C GLN A 59 -6.43 4.11 -2.70
N ILE A 60 -5.22 4.00 -2.19
CA ILE A 60 -4.82 4.66 -0.94
C ILE A 60 -4.89 6.17 -1.10
N ALA A 61 -4.35 6.71 -2.19
CA ALA A 61 -4.43 8.14 -2.48
C ALA A 61 -5.88 8.64 -2.60
N ALA A 62 -6.78 7.80 -3.09
CA ALA A 62 -8.22 8.11 -3.19
C ALA A 62 -8.96 7.97 -1.85
N GLY A 63 -8.27 7.57 -0.79
CA GLY A 63 -8.84 7.48 0.55
C GLY A 63 -9.17 6.07 1.03
N GLY A 64 -8.86 5.04 0.25
CA GLY A 64 -9.04 3.65 0.64
C GLY A 64 -7.87 3.09 1.45
N ASN A 65 -7.94 1.80 1.76
CA ASN A 65 -6.87 1.07 2.45
C ASN A 65 -6.30 -0.09 1.61
N ALA A 66 -6.69 -0.17 0.35
CA ALA A 66 -6.33 -1.24 -0.58
C ALA A 66 -6.60 -2.66 -0.02
N GLY A 67 -7.47 -2.78 0.98
CA GLY A 67 -7.85 -4.05 1.59
C GLY A 67 -6.84 -4.62 2.59
N SER A 68 -5.67 -4.02 2.75
CA SER A 68 -4.57 -4.61 3.54
C SER A 68 -3.94 -3.69 4.57
N PHE A 69 -4.12 -2.38 4.44
CA PHE A 69 -3.57 -1.42 5.39
C PHE A 69 -4.53 -1.19 6.56
N HIS A 70 -3.96 -0.89 7.72
CA HIS A 70 -4.70 -0.56 8.93
C HIS A 70 -4.49 0.90 9.30
N ILE A 71 -5.48 1.48 9.98
CA ILE A 71 -5.33 2.82 10.52
C ILE A 71 -4.35 2.76 11.69
N GLY A 72 -3.23 3.48 11.56
CA GLY A 72 -2.35 3.77 12.67
C GLY A 72 -2.97 4.89 13.50
N GLY A 73 -2.97 4.73 14.81
CA GLY A 73 -3.47 5.76 15.70
C GLY A 73 -2.40 6.25 16.64
N PRO A 74 -2.49 7.50 17.10
CA PRO A 74 -1.68 7.93 18.23
C PRO A 74 -2.08 7.13 19.48
N GLU A 75 -1.12 6.84 20.33
CA GLU A 75 -1.39 6.22 21.62
C GLU A 75 -2.38 7.09 22.40
N GLY A 76 -3.36 6.46 23.04
CA GLY A 76 -4.37 7.17 23.79
C GLY A 76 -5.57 7.69 22.98
N ALA A 77 -5.62 7.40 21.69
CA ALA A 77 -6.82 7.68 20.91
C ALA A 77 -8.02 6.93 21.48
N ASP A 78 -9.21 7.56 21.46
CA ASP A 78 -10.44 6.91 21.88
C ASP A 78 -10.66 5.66 21.02
N ALA A 79 -10.74 4.49 21.67
CA ALA A 79 -10.91 3.22 21.00
C ALA A 79 -12.20 3.16 20.16
N ARG A 80 -13.24 3.87 20.59
CA ARG A 80 -14.51 3.96 19.86
C ARG A 80 -14.34 4.74 18.56
N ASP A 81 -13.68 5.88 18.61
CA ASP A 81 -13.43 6.71 17.43
C ASP A 81 -12.49 5.99 16.47
N HIS A 82 -11.49 5.29 16.99
CA HIS A 82 -10.60 4.48 16.18
C HIS A 82 -11.36 3.36 15.43
N ARG A 83 -12.26 2.66 16.12
CA ARG A 83 -13.07 1.59 15.48
C ARG A 83 -14.01 2.16 14.42
N ARG A 84 -14.60 3.33 14.68
CA ARG A 84 -15.45 4.01 13.69
C ARG A 84 -14.65 4.39 12.45
N ALA A 85 -13.50 5.00 12.63
CA ALA A 85 -12.61 5.37 11.53
C ALA A 85 -12.16 4.15 10.74
N ALA A 86 -11.81 3.05 11.41
CA ALA A 86 -11.40 1.81 10.77
C ALA A 86 -12.52 1.20 9.92
N ARG A 87 -13.76 1.19 10.42
CA ARG A 87 -14.92 0.70 9.66
C ARG A 87 -15.20 1.54 8.42
N LYS A 88 -15.15 2.86 8.57
CA LYS A 88 -15.34 3.79 7.45
C LYS A 88 -14.27 3.60 6.39
N GLN A 89 -13.02 3.46 6.81
CA GLN A 89 -11.88 3.22 5.93
C GLN A 89 -12.02 1.90 5.17
N ALA A 90 -12.39 0.83 5.88
CA ALA A 90 -12.58 -0.49 5.29
C ALA A 90 -13.72 -0.51 4.25
N ALA A 91 -14.84 0.16 4.56
CA ALA A 91 -15.97 0.26 3.63
C ALA A 91 -15.58 1.01 2.35
N LYS A 92 -14.86 2.11 2.48
CA LYS A 92 -14.37 2.88 1.34
C LYS A 92 -13.36 2.07 0.52
N GLY A 93 -12.45 1.36 1.20
CA GLY A 93 -11.48 0.49 0.55
C GLY A 93 -12.15 -0.61 -0.27
N ALA A 94 -13.15 -1.26 0.27
CA ALA A 94 -13.91 -2.31 -0.43
C ALA A 94 -14.61 -1.74 -1.68
N ALA A 95 -15.21 -0.56 -1.57
CA ALA A 95 -15.86 0.10 -2.71
C ALA A 95 -14.86 0.44 -3.82
N LEU A 96 -13.68 0.93 -3.46
CA LEU A 96 -12.63 1.27 -4.42
C LEU A 96 -12.06 0.02 -5.11
N ILE A 97 -11.88 -1.07 -4.38
CA ILE A 97 -11.43 -2.35 -4.96
C ILE A 97 -12.47 -2.84 -5.98
N LYS A 98 -13.75 -2.78 -5.64
CA LYS A 98 -14.82 -3.16 -6.54
C LYS A 98 -14.86 -2.30 -7.81
N ALA A 99 -14.53 -1.03 -7.69
CA ALA A 99 -14.57 -0.05 -8.79
C ALA A 99 -13.26 0.02 -9.60
N GLN A 100 -12.19 -0.69 -9.20
CA GLN A 100 -10.87 -0.49 -9.80
C GLN A 100 -10.75 -0.94 -11.26
N GLY A 101 -11.64 -1.80 -11.74
CA GLY A 101 -11.58 -2.29 -13.10
C GLY A 101 -10.27 -3.06 -13.37
N ARG A 102 -9.65 -2.76 -14.52
CA ARG A 102 -8.44 -3.46 -14.97
C ARG A 102 -7.13 -2.91 -14.40
N GLU A 103 -7.13 -1.77 -13.75
CA GLU A 103 -5.87 -1.16 -13.29
C GLU A 103 -5.19 -1.96 -12.19
N GLY A 104 -5.95 -2.69 -11.36
CA GLY A 104 -5.37 -3.61 -10.39
C GLY A 104 -4.62 -4.74 -11.06
N GLU A 105 -5.18 -5.33 -12.11
CA GLU A 105 -4.54 -6.37 -12.89
C GLU A 105 -3.32 -5.83 -13.63
N LEU A 106 -3.39 -4.61 -14.16
CA LEU A 106 -2.25 -3.95 -14.82
C LEU A 106 -1.11 -3.71 -13.84
N SER A 107 -1.40 -3.27 -12.63
CA SER A 107 -0.38 -3.09 -11.59
C SER A 107 0.30 -4.42 -11.26
N GLU A 108 -0.46 -5.49 -11.07
CA GLU A 108 0.09 -6.82 -10.78
C GLU A 108 0.97 -7.32 -11.93
N LEU A 109 0.50 -7.23 -13.16
CA LEU A 109 1.25 -7.65 -14.34
C LEU A 109 2.52 -6.82 -14.52
N ALA A 110 2.43 -5.51 -14.41
CA ALA A 110 3.57 -4.61 -14.56
C ALA A 110 4.61 -4.85 -13.46
N ALA A 111 4.17 -5.06 -12.21
CA ALA A 111 5.06 -5.39 -11.10
C ALA A 111 5.79 -6.71 -11.35
N PHE A 112 5.08 -7.72 -11.82
CA PHE A 112 5.65 -9.03 -12.14
C PHE A 112 6.74 -8.92 -13.24
N LEU A 113 6.42 -8.25 -14.34
CA LEU A 113 7.36 -8.09 -15.45
C LEU A 113 8.57 -7.24 -15.06
N PHE A 114 8.35 -6.17 -14.33
CA PHE A 114 9.43 -5.32 -13.84
C PHE A 114 10.36 -6.10 -12.91
N ASP A 115 9.81 -6.87 -11.99
CA ASP A 115 10.59 -7.64 -11.04
C ASP A 115 11.48 -8.67 -11.74
N ILE A 116 10.95 -9.40 -12.72
CA ILE A 116 11.71 -10.34 -13.52
C ILE A 116 12.86 -9.62 -14.25
N GLY A 117 12.56 -8.52 -14.93
CA GLY A 117 13.55 -7.76 -15.69
C GLY A 117 14.65 -7.20 -14.80
N TRP A 118 14.29 -6.65 -13.66
CA TRP A 118 15.23 -6.10 -12.71
C TRP A 118 16.17 -7.18 -12.14
N ARG A 119 15.59 -8.29 -11.69
CA ARG A 119 16.36 -9.40 -11.10
C ARG A 119 17.31 -10.04 -12.11
N SER A 120 16.90 -10.17 -13.36
CA SER A 120 17.76 -10.75 -14.41
C SER A 120 18.95 -9.87 -14.76
N ARG A 121 18.89 -8.56 -14.47
CA ARG A 121 20.00 -7.62 -14.72
C ARG A 121 20.97 -7.49 -13.56
N THR A 122 20.48 -7.71 -12.32
CA THR A 122 21.24 -7.42 -11.10
C THR A 122 21.69 -8.65 -10.35
N ARG A 123 21.18 -9.82 -10.71
CA ARG A 123 21.48 -11.07 -10.01
C ARG A 123 21.93 -12.19 -10.92
#